data_75d327d283b78e9d0e367288c9ae7188
#
_entry.id   75d327d283b78e9d0e367288c9ae7188
#
_cell.length_a   1.000
_cell.length_b   1.000
_cell.length_c   1.000
_cell.angle_alpha   90.00
_cell.angle_beta   90.00
_cell.angle_gamma   90.00
#
_symmetry.space_group_name_H-M   'P 1'
#
loop_
_entity.id
_entity.type
_entity.pdbx_description
1 polymer ?
#
loop_
_entity_poly.entity_id
_entity_poly.type
_entity_poly.pdbx_seq_one_letter_code
_entity_poly.pdbx_strand_id
1 'polypeptide(L)'
;TVDKIWYQFPVGDNNTVWVGPKIENYYMHGTTPSLYKPITKQFTLGGNGEAYGASTDTGAGWAYKADNGFAISSNIGTKSTTSQENAAGDYYNTGLLTNETKTSWATQVGYTKPNYSVSALLNIKSNGWSDTYYHTADHGTGGNGNFSSVGLRGWWRPDNTGTATPSISVGFDTTEYDGAPSST
;
A
#
# COMPACT_ATOMS: atom_id res chain seq x y z
N THR A 1 -12.12 -19.68 -4.79
CA THR A 1 -10.91 -18.90 -5.13
C THR A 1 -10.32 -18.35 -3.85
N VAL A 2 -9.03 -18.56 -3.62
CA VAL A 2 -8.32 -17.95 -2.47
C VAL A 2 -8.08 -16.49 -2.79
N ASP A 3 -8.61 -15.59 -1.97
CA ASP A 3 -8.49 -14.15 -2.14
C ASP A 3 -7.12 -13.66 -1.63
N LYS A 4 -6.72 -14.14 -0.46
CA LYS A 4 -5.49 -13.74 0.22
C LYS A 4 -4.90 -14.92 0.96
N ILE A 5 -3.58 -15.02 0.96
CA ILE A 5 -2.83 -15.99 1.77
C ILE A 5 -1.42 -15.47 2.05
N TRP A 6 -1.07 -15.36 3.32
CA TRP A 6 0.27 -15.03 3.77
C TRP A 6 0.56 -15.66 5.12
N TYR A 7 1.82 -15.74 5.43
CA TYR A 7 2.32 -16.12 6.74
C TYR A 7 2.85 -14.88 7.46
N GLN A 8 2.47 -14.73 8.72
CA GLN A 8 2.89 -13.63 9.59
C GLN A 8 3.55 -14.22 10.83
N PHE A 9 4.70 -13.71 11.20
CA PHE A 9 5.42 -14.15 12.39
C PHE A 9 6.15 -12.99 13.08
N PRO A 10 6.28 -13.05 14.43
CA PRO A 10 7.05 -12.09 15.18
C PRO A 10 8.55 -12.36 15.06
N VAL A 11 9.36 -11.29 15.13
CA VAL A 11 10.82 -11.33 15.23
C VAL A 11 11.23 -10.43 16.40
N GLY A 12 11.53 -11.04 17.55
CA GLY A 12 11.67 -10.30 18.80
C GLY A 12 10.33 -9.67 19.24
N ASP A 13 10.40 -8.70 20.14
CA ASP A 13 9.21 -8.17 20.81
C ASP A 13 8.44 -7.14 19.96
N ASN A 14 9.14 -6.39 19.11
CA ASN A 14 8.58 -5.23 18.43
C ASN A 14 8.47 -5.36 16.91
N ASN A 15 8.95 -6.47 16.34
CA ASN A 15 8.96 -6.65 14.89
C ASN A 15 7.97 -7.72 14.45
N THR A 16 7.36 -7.49 13.30
CA THR A 16 6.50 -8.46 12.62
C THR A 16 6.93 -8.57 11.17
N VAL A 17 7.02 -9.78 10.66
CA VAL A 17 7.36 -10.06 9.26
C VAL A 17 6.19 -10.78 8.61
N TRP A 18 5.91 -10.44 7.37
CA TRP A 18 4.91 -11.09 6.51
C TRP A 18 5.57 -11.58 5.23
N VAL A 19 5.14 -12.73 4.75
CA VAL A 19 5.52 -13.27 3.45
C VAL A 19 4.39 -14.12 2.91
N GLY A 20 4.11 -14.01 1.63
CA GLY A 20 3.04 -14.82 1.04
C GLY A 20 2.95 -14.72 -0.47
N PRO A 21 2.31 -15.72 -1.08
CA PRO A 21 2.09 -15.77 -2.52
C PRO A 21 0.95 -14.85 -2.99
N LYS A 22 0.08 -14.39 -2.08
CA LYS A 22 -1.01 -13.46 -2.38
C LYS A 22 -1.32 -12.60 -1.17
N ILE A 23 -0.75 -11.40 -1.17
CA ILE A 23 -0.83 -10.46 -0.06
C ILE A 23 -1.70 -9.24 -0.43
N GLU A 24 -2.07 -8.50 0.60
CA GLU A 24 -2.49 -7.10 0.49
C GLU A 24 -1.54 -6.26 1.31
N ASN A 25 -0.69 -5.51 0.65
CA ASN A 25 0.44 -4.83 1.29
C ASN A 25 0.02 -3.80 2.34
N TYR A 26 -1.16 -3.20 2.23
CA TYR A 26 -1.65 -2.25 3.23
C TYR A 26 -1.94 -2.87 4.62
N TYR A 27 -2.07 -4.19 4.74
CA TYR A 27 -2.11 -4.86 6.05
C TYR A 27 -0.77 -4.88 6.77
N MET A 28 0.31 -4.59 6.04
CA MET A 28 1.67 -4.67 6.54
C MET A 28 2.21 -3.32 7.03
N HIS A 29 1.35 -2.29 7.07
CA HIS A 29 1.71 -0.99 7.62
C HIS A 29 1.74 -0.98 9.14
N GLY A 30 2.61 -0.14 9.69
CA GLY A 30 2.78 0.03 11.14
C GLY A 30 1.64 0.77 11.81
N THR A 31 0.96 1.65 11.06
CA THR A 31 -0.19 2.45 11.53
C THR A 31 -1.37 2.32 10.58
N THR A 32 -2.56 2.62 11.10
CA THR A 32 -3.81 2.61 10.32
C THR A 32 -4.26 4.03 9.97
N PRO A 33 -4.92 4.24 8.82
CA PRO A 33 -5.38 5.55 8.38
C PRO A 33 -6.61 6.04 9.13
N SER A 34 -7.30 5.15 9.83
CA SER A 34 -8.49 5.46 10.63
C SER A 34 -8.55 4.57 11.87
N LEU A 35 -9.18 5.08 12.92
CA LEU A 35 -9.36 4.33 14.16
C LEU A 35 -10.40 3.21 14.01
N TYR A 36 -11.53 3.53 13.37
CA TYR A 36 -12.62 2.60 13.12
C TYR A 36 -12.66 2.24 11.64
N LYS A 37 -13.23 1.07 11.35
CA LYS A 37 -13.50 0.71 9.97
C LYS A 37 -14.55 1.68 9.39
N PRO A 38 -14.24 2.43 8.35
CA PRO A 38 -15.17 3.42 7.82
C PRO A 38 -16.40 2.77 7.20
N ILE A 39 -17.53 3.48 7.24
CA ILE A 39 -18.80 3.04 6.64
C ILE A 39 -18.65 2.92 5.12
N THR A 40 -17.88 3.80 4.51
CA THR A 40 -17.60 3.77 3.07
C THR A 40 -16.22 3.18 2.79
N LYS A 41 -16.11 2.30 1.82
CA LYS A 41 -14.82 1.70 1.43
C LYS A 41 -13.76 2.73 1.02
N GLN A 42 -14.17 3.87 0.52
CA GLN A 42 -13.29 4.95 0.08
C GLN A 42 -12.34 5.46 1.17
N PHE A 43 -12.75 5.38 2.44
CA PHE A 43 -11.91 5.80 3.56
C PHE A 43 -11.08 4.66 4.19
N THR A 44 -11.21 3.43 3.70
CA THR A 44 -10.50 2.28 4.27
C THR A 44 -8.97 2.45 4.19
N LEU A 45 -8.48 3.12 3.15
CA LEU A 45 -7.07 3.40 2.92
C LEU A 45 -6.70 4.86 3.25
N GLY A 46 -7.62 5.61 3.87
CA GLY A 46 -7.44 7.02 4.17
C GLY A 46 -7.60 7.94 2.96
N GLY A 47 -8.32 7.50 1.94
CA GLY A 47 -8.51 8.21 0.67
C GLY A 47 -7.99 7.41 -0.51
N ASN A 48 -7.12 8.00 -1.30
CA ASN A 48 -6.52 7.38 -2.46
C ASN A 48 -5.60 6.19 -2.10
N GLY A 49 -5.68 5.10 -2.87
CA GLY A 49 -4.87 3.89 -2.68
C GLY A 49 -3.44 3.96 -3.21
N GLU A 50 -3.07 4.99 -3.99
CA GLU A 50 -1.77 5.03 -4.66
C GLU A 50 -0.59 5.01 -3.70
N ALA A 51 -0.64 5.81 -2.63
CA ALA A 51 0.40 5.79 -1.62
C ALA A 51 0.22 4.63 -0.61
N TYR A 52 -1.03 4.30 -0.25
CA TYR A 52 -1.28 3.33 0.81
C TYR A 52 -1.11 1.87 0.37
N GLY A 53 -1.35 1.58 -0.89
CA GLY A 53 -1.13 0.26 -1.48
C GLY A 53 -2.37 -0.42 -2.02
N ALA A 54 -2.18 -1.62 -2.50
CA ALA A 54 -3.18 -2.41 -3.21
C ALA A 54 -3.04 -3.90 -2.92
N SER A 55 -3.99 -4.68 -3.41
CA SER A 55 -3.86 -6.14 -3.48
C SER A 55 -2.73 -6.52 -4.42
N THR A 56 -1.91 -7.42 -3.97
CA THR A 56 -0.75 -7.91 -4.71
C THR A 56 -0.82 -9.42 -4.87
N ASP A 57 0.04 -9.97 -5.70
CA ASP A 57 0.32 -11.41 -5.70
C ASP A 57 1.42 -11.69 -4.66
N THR A 58 2.57 -12.13 -5.05
CA THR A 58 3.65 -12.47 -4.13
C THR A 58 4.25 -11.22 -3.49
N GLY A 59 4.56 -11.31 -2.22
CA GLY A 59 5.22 -10.21 -1.53
C GLY A 59 5.68 -10.54 -0.12
N ALA A 60 6.35 -9.56 0.46
CA ALA A 60 6.84 -9.60 1.84
C ALA A 60 6.77 -8.22 2.47
N GLY A 61 6.73 -8.19 3.78
CA GLY A 61 6.74 -6.94 4.53
C GLY A 61 7.29 -7.13 5.93
N TRP A 62 7.69 -6.01 6.49
CA TRP A 62 8.18 -5.91 7.86
C TRP A 62 7.62 -4.64 8.50
N ALA A 63 7.27 -4.73 9.78
CA ALA A 63 6.95 -3.57 10.61
C ALA A 63 7.61 -3.68 11.97
N TYR A 64 8.13 -2.56 12.42
CA TYR A 64 8.58 -2.31 13.79
C TYR A 64 7.59 -1.37 14.48
N LYS A 65 7.19 -1.72 15.69
CA LYS A 65 6.30 -0.91 16.53
C LYS A 65 6.92 -0.77 17.91
N ALA A 66 7.31 0.45 18.25
CA ALA A 66 7.87 0.75 19.56
C ALA A 66 6.77 1.00 20.61
N ASP A 67 7.07 0.75 21.87
CA ASP A 67 6.13 0.94 22.99
C ASP A 67 5.70 2.40 23.18
N ASN A 68 6.52 3.34 22.73
CA ASN A 68 6.20 4.77 22.78
C ASN A 68 5.18 5.24 21.74
N GLY A 69 4.79 4.36 20.81
CA GLY A 69 3.82 4.64 19.74
C GLY A 69 4.44 4.92 18.37
N PHE A 70 5.77 5.01 18.27
CA PHE A 70 6.46 5.10 16.99
C PHE A 70 6.37 3.79 16.21
N ALA A 71 6.17 3.88 14.91
CA ALA A 71 6.19 2.73 14.02
C ALA A 71 6.88 3.05 12.70
N ILE A 72 7.57 2.07 12.16
CA ILE A 72 8.09 2.09 10.80
C ILE A 72 7.79 0.75 10.15
N SER A 73 7.39 0.76 8.89
CA SER A 73 7.15 -0.45 8.13
C SER A 73 7.59 -0.29 6.69
N SER A 74 7.95 -1.39 6.08
CA SER A 74 8.25 -1.46 4.65
C SER A 74 7.74 -2.78 4.09
N ASN A 75 7.16 -2.73 2.91
CA ASN A 75 6.68 -3.92 2.23
C ASN A 75 6.90 -3.81 0.73
N ILE A 76 7.05 -4.94 0.11
CA ILE A 76 7.18 -5.07 -1.34
C ILE A 76 6.22 -6.13 -1.83
N GLY A 77 5.52 -5.83 -2.89
CA GLY A 77 4.62 -6.75 -3.55
C GLY A 77 4.81 -6.72 -5.06
N THR A 78 4.55 -7.83 -5.68
CA THR A 78 4.63 -7.98 -7.14
C THR A 78 3.30 -8.41 -7.70
N LYS A 79 3.08 -8.12 -8.97
CA LYS A 79 1.90 -8.56 -9.71
C LYS A 79 2.30 -8.78 -11.16
N SER A 80 1.84 -9.89 -11.76
CA SER A 80 2.05 -10.12 -13.18
C SER A 80 1.28 -9.11 -14.04
N THR A 81 1.79 -8.84 -15.22
CA THR A 81 1.10 -8.03 -16.22
C THR A 81 0.16 -8.92 -17.05
N THR A 82 -0.91 -8.33 -17.57
CA THR A 82 -1.86 -9.08 -18.42
C THR A 82 -1.21 -9.63 -19.68
N SER A 83 -0.21 -8.95 -20.23
CA SER A 83 0.56 -9.45 -21.36
C SER A 83 1.38 -10.67 -21.03
N GLN A 84 1.90 -10.77 -19.81
CA GLN A 84 2.63 -11.95 -19.34
C GLN A 84 1.69 -13.12 -19.08
N GLU A 85 0.48 -12.87 -18.59
CA GLU A 85 -0.54 -13.91 -18.40
C GLU A 85 -0.99 -14.55 -19.70
N ASN A 86 -0.97 -13.79 -20.79
CA ASN A 86 -1.42 -14.25 -22.11
C ASN A 86 -0.31 -14.81 -22.98
N ALA A 87 0.95 -14.57 -22.66
CA ALA A 87 2.10 -15.09 -23.39
C ALA A 87 2.53 -16.44 -22.80
N ALA A 88 1.88 -17.51 -23.21
CA ALA A 88 2.21 -18.86 -22.75
C ALA A 88 3.67 -19.19 -23.06
N GLY A 89 4.53 -19.13 -22.10
CA GLY A 89 5.98 -19.34 -22.21
C GLY A 89 6.83 -18.22 -21.62
N ASP A 90 6.42 -16.98 -21.77
CA ASP A 90 7.17 -15.83 -21.25
C ASP A 90 6.90 -15.56 -19.78
N TYR A 91 5.75 -15.95 -19.27
CA TYR A 91 5.35 -15.79 -17.87
C TYR A 91 6.38 -16.34 -16.87
N TYR A 92 6.99 -17.49 -17.18
CA TYR A 92 7.97 -18.13 -16.29
C TYR A 92 9.41 -17.62 -16.50
N ASN A 93 9.64 -16.83 -17.51
CA ASN A 93 10.97 -16.31 -17.82
C ASN A 93 11.23 -14.93 -17.18
N THR A 94 10.17 -14.23 -16.78
CA THR A 94 10.28 -12.84 -16.30
C THR A 94 10.67 -12.74 -14.83
N GLY A 95 10.27 -13.69 -13.99
CA GLY A 95 10.62 -13.74 -12.57
C GLY A 95 10.03 -12.59 -11.74
N LEU A 96 10.33 -12.60 -10.45
CA LEU A 96 9.96 -11.55 -9.50
C LEU A 96 10.93 -10.37 -9.59
N LEU A 97 10.41 -9.15 -9.44
CA LEU A 97 11.21 -7.92 -9.41
C LEU A 97 12.01 -7.65 -10.70
N THR A 98 11.52 -8.12 -11.82
CA THR A 98 12.09 -7.84 -13.13
C THR A 98 11.46 -6.60 -13.76
N ASN A 99 12.00 -6.14 -14.89
CA ASN A 99 11.46 -5.01 -15.65
C ASN A 99 10.06 -5.27 -16.23
N GLU A 100 9.58 -6.50 -16.20
CA GLU A 100 8.28 -6.89 -16.75
C GLU A 100 7.25 -7.14 -15.66
N THR A 101 7.66 -7.24 -14.40
CA THR A 101 6.78 -7.47 -13.26
C THR A 101 6.37 -6.14 -12.65
N LYS A 102 5.08 -5.93 -12.49
CA LYS A 102 4.57 -4.80 -11.71
C LYS A 102 5.03 -4.94 -10.26
N THR A 103 5.65 -3.90 -9.72
CA THR A 103 6.17 -3.90 -8.37
C THR A 103 5.64 -2.69 -7.61
N SER A 104 5.31 -2.89 -6.34
CA SER A 104 4.96 -1.83 -5.40
C SER A 104 5.85 -1.97 -4.17
N TRP A 105 6.62 -0.93 -3.86
CA TRP A 105 7.42 -0.84 -2.65
C TRP A 105 6.92 0.31 -1.80
N ALA A 106 6.25 -0.01 -0.70
CA ALA A 106 5.67 0.95 0.22
C ALA A 106 6.45 1.00 1.53
N THR A 107 6.74 2.21 2.00
CA THR A 107 7.35 2.46 3.31
C THR A 107 6.50 3.47 4.06
N GLN A 108 6.23 3.19 5.33
CA GLN A 108 5.47 4.06 6.21
C GLN A 108 6.25 4.36 7.48
N VAL A 109 6.21 5.61 7.90
CA VAL A 109 6.61 6.05 9.25
C VAL A 109 5.40 6.65 9.92
N GLY A 110 5.14 6.28 11.16
CA GLY A 110 3.97 6.75 11.88
C GLY A 110 4.16 6.82 13.38
N TYR A 111 3.22 7.51 13.99
CA TYR A 111 3.15 7.68 15.43
C TYR A 111 1.70 7.60 15.90
N THR A 112 1.42 6.69 16.83
CA THR A 112 0.07 6.44 17.33
C THR A 112 0.02 6.60 18.84
N LYS A 113 -0.95 7.35 19.29
CA LYS A 113 -1.35 7.50 20.71
C LYS A 113 -2.82 7.11 20.87
N PRO A 114 -3.31 6.94 22.09
CA PRO A 114 -4.71 6.56 22.32
C PRO A 114 -5.74 7.48 21.66
N ASN A 115 -5.42 8.76 21.47
CA ASN A 115 -6.34 9.78 20.96
C ASN A 115 -6.05 10.20 19.52
N TYR A 116 -4.90 9.86 18.96
CA TYR A 116 -4.55 10.26 17.58
C TYR A 116 -3.50 9.34 16.96
N SER A 117 -3.43 9.39 15.65
CA SER A 117 -2.35 8.81 14.88
C SER A 117 -2.01 9.71 13.70
N VAL A 118 -0.74 9.77 13.36
CA VAL A 118 -0.25 10.44 12.15
C VAL A 118 0.75 9.53 11.46
N SER A 119 0.76 9.54 10.13
CA SER A 119 1.74 8.79 9.36
C SER A 119 2.04 9.43 8.02
N ALA A 120 3.25 9.18 7.54
CA ALA A 120 3.69 9.49 6.20
C ALA A 120 4.04 8.19 5.48
N LEU A 121 3.68 8.12 4.20
CA LEU A 121 3.91 6.97 3.34
C LEU A 121 4.64 7.41 2.08
N LEU A 122 5.55 6.56 1.65
CA LEU A 122 6.16 6.62 0.32
C LEU A 122 5.87 5.29 -0.37
N ASN A 123 5.33 5.32 -1.57
CA ASN A 123 5.13 4.13 -2.38
C ASN A 123 5.74 4.35 -3.76
N ILE A 124 6.67 3.49 -4.12
CA ILE A 124 7.30 3.46 -5.45
C ILE A 124 6.74 2.26 -6.20
N LYS A 125 6.13 2.54 -7.33
CA LYS A 125 5.52 1.52 -8.19
C LYS A 125 6.18 1.53 -9.55
N SER A 126 6.29 0.38 -10.16
CA SER A 126 6.93 0.21 -11.47
C SER A 126 6.09 -0.60 -12.43
N ASN A 127 6.42 -0.45 -13.70
CA ASN A 127 5.86 -1.21 -14.82
C ASN A 127 4.34 -1.08 -14.97
N GLY A 128 3.81 0.12 -14.79
CA GLY A 128 2.40 0.41 -14.98
C GLY A 128 1.48 -0.09 -13.87
N TRP A 129 1.99 -0.33 -12.68
CA TRP A 129 1.14 -0.61 -11.54
C TRP A 129 0.51 0.67 -11.00
N SER A 130 -0.77 0.83 -11.23
CA SER A 130 -1.56 1.92 -10.65
C SER A 130 -2.93 1.41 -10.20
N ASP A 131 -3.64 2.20 -9.42
CA ASP A 131 -5.04 1.99 -9.14
C ASP A 131 -5.86 2.16 -10.44
N THR A 132 -6.97 1.44 -10.56
CA THR A 132 -7.88 1.50 -11.71
C THR A 132 -8.35 2.93 -12.03
N TYR A 133 -8.48 3.79 -11.02
CA TYR A 133 -8.85 5.18 -11.19
C TYR A 133 -7.83 5.96 -12.05
N TYR A 134 -6.53 5.68 -11.88
CA TYR A 134 -5.44 6.33 -12.61
C TYR A 134 -5.12 5.67 -13.95
N HIS A 135 -5.79 4.56 -14.27
CA HIS A 135 -5.73 3.90 -15.58
C HIS A 135 -6.69 4.51 -16.62
N THR A 136 -7.26 5.67 -16.36
CA THR A 136 -8.08 6.34 -17.34
C THR A 136 -7.25 6.93 -18.47
N ALA A 137 -7.83 7.07 -19.65
CA ALA A 137 -7.17 7.63 -20.84
C ALA A 137 -6.58 9.03 -20.59
N ASP A 138 -7.15 9.79 -19.68
CA ASP A 138 -6.72 11.14 -19.34
C ASP A 138 -5.39 11.19 -18.56
N HIS A 139 -4.99 10.06 -17.96
CA HIS A 139 -3.75 9.95 -17.19
C HIS A 139 -2.66 9.12 -17.91
N GLY A 140 -2.85 8.80 -19.17
CA GLY A 140 -1.81 8.25 -20.04
C GLY A 140 -1.26 6.88 -19.67
N THR A 141 -2.03 6.03 -19.07
CA THR A 141 -1.58 4.81 -18.44
C THR A 141 -1.51 3.58 -19.35
N GLY A 142 -1.36 3.76 -20.62
CA GLY A 142 -1.12 2.65 -21.54
C GLY A 142 0.31 2.11 -21.55
N GLY A 143 1.16 2.48 -20.56
CA GLY A 143 2.58 2.19 -20.63
C GLY A 143 3.18 1.58 -19.37
N ASN A 144 4.42 1.14 -19.49
CA ASN A 144 5.25 0.61 -18.41
C ASN A 144 5.83 1.73 -17.50
N GLY A 145 5.04 2.77 -17.22
CA GLY A 145 5.48 3.92 -16.43
C GLY A 145 5.76 3.54 -14.97
N ASN A 146 6.66 4.29 -14.37
CA ASN A 146 6.94 4.22 -12.94
C ASN A 146 6.18 5.36 -12.24
N PHE A 147 5.85 5.13 -10.98
CA PHE A 147 5.12 6.10 -10.16
C PHE A 147 5.79 6.23 -8.80
N SER A 148 5.81 7.42 -8.27
CA SER A 148 6.10 7.66 -6.87
C SER A 148 4.97 8.42 -6.21
N SER A 149 4.48 7.91 -5.11
CA SER A 149 3.37 8.48 -4.37
C SER A 149 3.77 8.76 -2.93
N VAL A 150 3.49 9.97 -2.48
CA VAL A 150 3.64 10.35 -1.08
C VAL A 150 2.26 10.57 -0.48
N GLY A 151 2.01 9.97 0.67
CA GLY A 151 0.74 10.06 1.36
C GLY A 151 0.92 10.48 2.81
N LEU A 152 0.00 11.28 3.30
CA LEU A 152 -0.14 11.60 4.71
C LEU A 152 -1.47 11.07 5.22
N ARG A 153 -1.47 10.48 6.40
CA ARG A 153 -2.66 9.95 7.06
C ARG A 153 -2.71 10.41 8.50
N GLY A 154 -3.89 10.66 8.98
CA GLY A 154 -4.09 10.94 10.39
C GLY A 154 -5.53 10.70 10.82
N TRP A 155 -5.69 10.35 12.08
CA TRP A 155 -6.99 10.34 12.75
C TRP A 155 -6.88 10.92 14.16
N TRP A 156 -7.98 11.42 14.63
CA TRP A 156 -8.11 11.98 15.99
C TRP A 156 -9.48 11.63 16.58
N ARG A 157 -9.52 11.44 17.90
CA ARG A 157 -10.73 11.31 18.70
C ARG A 157 -10.60 12.07 20.01
N PRO A 158 -11.72 12.63 20.58
CA PRO A 158 -11.67 13.46 21.79
C PRO A 158 -11.26 12.67 23.05
N ASP A 159 -11.67 11.41 23.14
CA ASP A 159 -11.31 10.53 24.27
C ASP A 159 -11.07 9.09 23.80
N ASN A 160 -10.52 8.27 24.67
CA ASN A 160 -10.22 6.85 24.38
C ASN A 160 -11.13 5.87 25.16
N THR A 161 -12.20 6.35 25.74
CA THR A 161 -13.11 5.57 26.57
C THR A 161 -14.27 5.01 25.75
N GLY A 162 -14.11 3.83 25.21
CA GLY A 162 -15.19 3.15 24.53
C GLY A 162 -15.15 3.20 23.00
N THR A 163 -16.00 2.39 22.40
CA THR A 163 -16.07 2.17 20.95
C THR A 163 -17.03 3.10 20.22
N ALA A 164 -17.79 3.90 20.95
CA ALA A 164 -18.79 4.83 20.40
C ALA A 164 -18.29 6.26 20.24
N THR A 165 -17.07 6.54 20.69
CA THR A 165 -16.49 7.88 20.55
C THR A 165 -16.26 8.21 19.08
N PRO A 166 -16.78 9.34 18.57
CA PRO A 166 -16.56 9.73 17.18
C PRO A 166 -15.08 10.02 16.91
N SER A 167 -14.63 9.70 15.70
CA SER A 167 -13.29 10.02 15.23
C SER A 167 -13.33 10.74 13.90
N ILE A 168 -12.33 11.58 13.68
CA ILE A 168 -12.09 12.27 12.41
C ILE A 168 -10.83 11.66 11.81
N SER A 169 -10.91 11.27 10.53
CA SER A 169 -9.76 10.78 9.77
C SER A 169 -9.55 11.66 8.55
N VAL A 170 -8.30 11.96 8.26
CA VAL A 170 -7.90 12.74 7.08
C VAL A 170 -6.75 12.05 6.37
N GLY A 171 -6.71 12.20 5.05
CA GLY A 171 -5.64 11.70 4.22
C GLY A 171 -5.37 12.63 3.05
N PHE A 172 -4.12 12.68 2.64
CA PHE A 172 -3.65 13.43 1.49
C PHE A 172 -2.63 12.58 0.74
N ASP A 173 -2.75 12.54 -0.59
CA ASP A 173 -1.80 11.89 -1.48
C ASP A 173 -1.38 12.83 -2.59
N THR A 174 -0.12 12.72 -2.99
CA THR A 174 0.38 13.25 -4.25
C THR A 174 1.14 12.15 -4.98
N THR A 175 0.96 12.09 -6.29
CA THR A 175 1.58 11.08 -7.14
C THR A 175 2.26 11.75 -8.32
N GLU A 176 3.50 11.38 -8.54
CA GLU A 176 4.29 11.77 -9.70
C GLU A 176 4.44 10.57 -10.63
N TYR A 177 4.20 10.78 -11.92
CA TYR A 177 4.23 9.74 -12.93
C TYR A 177 5.42 9.97 -13.86
N ASP A 178 6.32 8.99 -13.94
CA ASP A 178 7.40 8.97 -14.91
C ASP A 178 6.89 8.38 -16.24
N GLY A 179 7.05 9.13 -17.33
CA GLY A 179 6.69 8.63 -18.66
C GLY A 179 5.23 8.81 -19.04
N ALA A 180 4.54 9.79 -18.47
CA ALA A 180 3.28 10.25 -19.04
C ALA A 180 3.52 10.63 -20.51
N PRO A 181 2.71 10.14 -21.48
CA PRO A 181 2.86 10.56 -22.85
C PRO A 181 2.71 12.08 -22.90
N SER A 182 3.71 12.74 -23.46
CA SER A 182 3.59 14.16 -23.77
C SER A 182 2.36 14.33 -24.64
N SER A 183 1.36 15.01 -24.14
CA SER A 183 0.23 15.44 -24.95
C SER A 183 0.75 16.34 -26.04
N THR A 184 0.88 15.81 -27.23
CA THR A 184 0.96 16.60 -28.46
C THR A 184 -0.41 17.07 -28.86
#